data_bea197d8de953c3828e6179f4893d63e
#
_entry.id   bea197d8de953c3828e6179f4893d63e
#
_cell.length_a   1.000
_cell.length_b   1.000
_cell.length_c   1.000
_cell.angle_alpha   90.00
_cell.angle_beta   90.00
_cell.angle_gamma   90.00
#
_symmetry.space_group_name_H-M   'P 1'
#
loop_
_entity.id
_entity.type
_entity.pdbx_description
1 polymer ?
#
loop_
_entity_poly.entity_id
_entity_poly.type
_entity_poly.pdbx_seq_one_letter_code
_entity_poly.pdbx_strand_id
1 'polypeptide(L)'
;MVDNFHSDRLILYGVLIVVAQTLSQFLYWAYCNKKFQESKLCFVGYGALHKEILRIAGWGLFAHIPYAINTSLINMLLNMFFSPIVNAARGISVQVTSALQQFSTNLQTSVTPQITKSYAMNDYERMLFLIINSSRFSIYLLFIIVLPVYMRLEDILSLWLVEVPEYTSSFIRITIIGSFLTCLQTPLTVGLRSQGNIGKPFFWSGIAELFVVPICYLFLLFEYSPTTVFIVQVVVELLVLVIRVYYCNILIGLSISKYVWNALVYPFSVVIVISGVSFLTLSNISVSDTGFWYLLTVSSVSYTHLRAHETEAD
;
A
#
# COMPACT_ATOMS: atom_id res chain seq x y z
N MET A 1 -27.87 17.90 -6.95
CA MET A 1 -28.91 16.89 -6.62
C MET A 1 -29.15 16.72 -5.12
N VAL A 2 -28.20 17.12 -4.29
CA VAL A 2 -28.24 16.95 -2.81
C VAL A 2 -28.97 18.12 -2.09
N ASP A 3 -29.20 19.25 -2.76
CA ASP A 3 -29.70 20.48 -2.12
C ASP A 3 -31.21 20.54 -1.88
N ASN A 4 -31.97 19.57 -2.39
CA ASN A 4 -33.44 19.57 -2.30
C ASN A 4 -34.03 18.67 -1.22
N PHE A 5 -33.21 18.03 -0.38
CA PHE A 5 -33.69 17.19 0.71
C PHE A 5 -33.49 17.85 2.07
N HIS A 6 -34.57 18.08 2.82
CA HIS A 6 -34.56 18.50 4.23
C HIS A 6 -34.02 17.43 5.21
N SER A 7 -33.62 16.25 4.72
CA SER A 7 -33.02 15.19 5.51
C SER A 7 -31.51 15.43 5.70
N ASP A 8 -30.98 14.92 6.79
CA ASP A 8 -29.54 15.00 7.11
C ASP A 8 -28.72 14.47 5.92
N ARG A 9 -27.95 15.36 5.30
CA ARG A 9 -27.13 15.08 4.09
C ARG A 9 -26.20 13.91 4.29
N LEU A 10 -25.77 13.68 5.52
CA LEU A 10 -24.87 12.59 5.89
C LEU A 10 -25.57 11.23 5.83
N ILE A 11 -26.81 11.17 6.29
CA ILE A 11 -27.65 9.95 6.22
C ILE A 11 -27.93 9.62 4.76
N LEU A 12 -28.32 10.62 3.95
CA LEU A 12 -28.58 10.41 2.52
C LEU A 12 -27.34 9.88 1.78
N TYR A 13 -26.16 10.46 2.07
CA TYR A 13 -24.90 9.99 1.51
C TYR A 13 -24.60 8.53 1.91
N GLY A 14 -24.77 8.18 3.18
CA GLY A 14 -24.60 6.82 3.66
C GLY A 14 -25.54 5.83 2.99
N VAL A 15 -26.81 6.17 2.86
CA VAL A 15 -27.82 5.32 2.18
C VAL A 15 -27.47 5.13 0.71
N LEU A 16 -27.06 6.19 -0.01
CA LEU A 16 -26.68 6.09 -1.42
C LEU A 16 -25.48 5.15 -1.64
N ILE A 17 -24.47 5.22 -0.76
CA ILE A 17 -23.32 4.30 -0.82
C ILE A 17 -23.77 2.86 -0.62
N VAL A 18 -24.58 2.60 0.41
CA VAL A 18 -25.08 1.23 0.69
C VAL A 18 -25.88 0.69 -0.49
N VAL A 19 -26.79 1.49 -1.04
CA VAL A 19 -27.58 1.10 -2.22
C VAL A 19 -26.69 0.80 -3.42
N ALA A 20 -25.73 1.69 -3.74
CA ALA A 20 -24.82 1.50 -4.87
C ALA A 20 -23.98 0.22 -4.71
N GLN A 21 -23.43 -0.02 -3.52
CA GLN A 21 -22.65 -1.24 -3.24
C GLN A 21 -23.50 -2.51 -3.31
N THR A 22 -24.70 -2.49 -2.70
CA THR A 22 -25.60 -3.63 -2.71
C THR A 22 -26.06 -3.97 -4.13
N LEU A 23 -26.37 -2.95 -4.93
CA LEU A 23 -26.74 -3.12 -6.34
C LEU A 23 -25.57 -3.74 -7.15
N SER A 24 -24.37 -3.24 -6.97
CA SER A 24 -23.17 -3.79 -7.62
C SER A 24 -22.95 -5.26 -7.25
N GLN A 25 -23.03 -5.61 -5.96
CA GLN A 25 -22.88 -7.00 -5.51
C GLN A 25 -23.98 -7.90 -6.06
N PHE A 26 -25.22 -7.42 -6.11
CA PHE A 26 -26.34 -8.16 -6.68
C PHE A 26 -26.15 -8.44 -8.18
N LEU A 27 -25.68 -7.44 -8.93
CA LEU A 27 -25.39 -7.61 -10.36
C LEU A 27 -24.26 -8.62 -10.59
N TYR A 28 -23.17 -8.56 -9.80
CA TYR A 28 -22.11 -9.56 -9.85
C TYR A 28 -22.60 -10.95 -9.51
N TRP A 29 -23.39 -11.11 -8.45
CA TRP A 29 -23.97 -12.39 -8.05
C TRP A 29 -24.89 -12.95 -9.15
N ALA A 30 -25.79 -12.14 -9.71
CA ALA A 30 -26.70 -12.56 -10.77
C ALA A 30 -25.94 -12.98 -12.05
N TYR A 31 -24.91 -12.23 -12.44
CA TYR A 31 -24.07 -12.56 -13.58
C TYR A 31 -23.29 -13.86 -13.36
N CYS A 32 -22.62 -14.01 -12.24
CA CYS A 32 -21.85 -15.20 -11.92
C CYS A 32 -22.73 -16.44 -11.83
N ASN A 33 -23.89 -16.35 -11.15
CA ASN A 33 -24.81 -17.46 -11.00
C ASN A 33 -25.44 -17.93 -12.33
N LYS A 34 -25.58 -17.01 -13.31
CA LYS A 34 -26.05 -17.34 -14.66
C LYS A 34 -24.96 -17.95 -15.53
N LYS A 35 -23.69 -17.49 -15.41
CA LYS A 35 -22.60 -17.84 -16.33
C LYS A 35 -21.74 -19.01 -15.85
N PHE A 36 -21.56 -19.18 -14.54
CA PHE A 36 -20.66 -20.16 -13.95
C PHE A 36 -21.43 -21.17 -13.08
N GLN A 37 -21.29 -22.45 -13.39
CA GLN A 37 -21.95 -23.51 -12.60
C GLN A 37 -21.34 -23.64 -11.20
N GLU A 38 -20.06 -23.31 -11.03
CA GLU A 38 -19.30 -23.34 -9.78
C GLU A 38 -19.76 -22.28 -8.77
N SER A 39 -20.45 -21.23 -9.22
CA SER A 39 -20.95 -20.17 -8.34
C SER A 39 -22.33 -20.49 -7.72
N LYS A 40 -22.93 -21.66 -8.06
CA LYS A 40 -24.18 -22.09 -7.46
C LYS A 40 -23.96 -22.55 -6.03
N LEU A 41 -24.75 -22.01 -5.11
CA LEU A 41 -24.73 -22.43 -3.70
C LEU A 41 -25.09 -23.92 -3.58
N CYS A 42 -24.09 -24.71 -3.20
CA CYS A 42 -24.25 -26.14 -2.94
C CYS A 42 -23.79 -26.42 -1.51
N PHE A 43 -24.70 -26.90 -0.67
CA PHE A 43 -24.38 -27.28 0.70
C PHE A 43 -23.81 -28.70 0.70
N VAL A 44 -22.52 -28.86 0.63
CA VAL A 44 -21.83 -30.15 0.67
C VAL A 44 -21.04 -30.26 1.96
N GLY A 45 -21.30 -31.30 2.74
CA GLY A 45 -20.70 -31.53 4.06
C GLY A 45 -19.33 -32.23 3.98
N TYR A 46 -18.27 -31.52 3.59
CA TYR A 46 -16.90 -32.03 3.65
C TYR A 46 -16.18 -31.53 4.92
N GLY A 47 -16.33 -32.27 6.03
CA GLY A 47 -15.81 -31.86 7.33
C GLY A 47 -14.31 -31.58 7.40
N ALA A 48 -13.47 -32.32 6.67
CA ALA A 48 -12.02 -32.11 6.61
C ALA A 48 -11.66 -30.82 5.86
N LEU A 49 -12.30 -30.55 4.72
CA LEU A 49 -12.10 -29.37 3.92
C LEU A 49 -12.54 -28.09 4.65
N HIS A 50 -13.66 -28.14 5.36
CA HIS A 50 -14.14 -27.01 6.18
C HIS A 50 -13.15 -26.62 7.26
N LYS A 51 -12.52 -27.60 7.94
CA LYS A 51 -11.50 -27.33 8.96
C LYS A 51 -10.26 -26.63 8.38
N GLU A 52 -9.86 -27.03 7.20
CA GLU A 52 -8.70 -26.40 6.52
C GLU A 52 -9.02 -24.98 6.04
N ILE A 53 -10.19 -24.77 5.44
CA ILE A 53 -10.67 -23.44 5.05
C ILE A 53 -10.77 -22.52 6.27
N LEU A 54 -11.37 -22.98 7.38
CA LEU A 54 -11.48 -22.22 8.62
C LEU A 54 -10.11 -21.88 9.21
N ARG A 55 -9.14 -22.80 9.12
CA ARG A 55 -7.77 -22.53 9.57
C ARG A 55 -7.11 -21.41 8.75
N ILE A 56 -7.22 -21.48 7.42
CA ILE A 56 -6.65 -20.46 6.52
C ILE A 56 -7.39 -19.12 6.69
N ALA A 57 -8.71 -19.14 6.75
CA ALA A 57 -9.52 -17.96 6.99
C ALA A 57 -9.23 -17.32 8.34
N GLY A 58 -9.09 -18.11 9.42
CA GLY A 58 -8.74 -17.63 10.74
C GLY A 58 -7.40 -16.90 10.78
N TRP A 59 -6.36 -17.46 10.15
CA TRP A 59 -5.08 -16.78 10.03
C TRP A 59 -5.17 -15.52 9.14
N GLY A 60 -5.99 -15.55 8.09
CA GLY A 60 -6.27 -14.39 7.27
C GLY A 60 -6.94 -13.26 8.04
N LEU A 61 -7.94 -13.57 8.86
CA LEU A 61 -8.59 -12.60 9.76
C LEU A 61 -7.60 -12.02 10.75
N PHE A 62 -6.78 -12.86 11.39
CA PHE A 62 -5.75 -12.41 12.33
C PHE A 62 -4.73 -11.46 11.67
N ALA A 63 -4.44 -11.64 10.39
CA ALA A 63 -3.55 -10.75 9.64
C ALA A 63 -4.17 -9.38 9.31
N HIS A 64 -5.51 -9.28 9.21
CA HIS A 64 -6.21 -8.05 8.83
C HIS A 64 -6.81 -7.28 10.01
N ILE A 65 -7.12 -7.95 11.12
CA ILE A 65 -7.68 -7.33 12.33
C ILE A 65 -6.78 -6.21 12.88
N PRO A 66 -5.43 -6.39 13.02
CA PRO A 66 -4.57 -5.32 13.52
C PRO A 66 -4.64 -4.06 12.68
N TYR A 67 -4.66 -4.18 11.36
CA TYR A 67 -4.80 -3.04 10.45
C TYR A 67 -6.12 -2.30 10.65
N ALA A 68 -7.24 -3.00 10.76
CA ALA A 68 -8.55 -2.41 10.97
C ALA A 68 -8.64 -1.70 12.33
N ILE A 69 -8.12 -2.33 13.39
CA ILE A 69 -8.04 -1.75 14.74
C ILE A 69 -7.18 -0.49 14.71
N ASN A 70 -5.97 -0.56 14.14
CA ASN A 70 -5.07 0.59 14.05
C ASN A 70 -5.72 1.77 13.33
N THR A 71 -6.37 1.52 12.19
CA THR A 71 -7.03 2.58 11.42
C THR A 71 -8.10 3.30 12.25
N SER A 72 -8.93 2.55 12.98
CA SER A 72 -10.01 3.12 13.80
C SER A 72 -9.49 3.81 15.05
N LEU A 73 -8.56 3.18 15.78
CA LEU A 73 -8.03 3.73 17.02
C LEU A 73 -7.12 4.93 16.80
N ILE A 74 -6.36 4.98 15.69
CA ILE A 74 -5.57 6.16 15.35
C ILE A 74 -6.47 7.36 15.02
N ASN A 75 -7.61 7.16 14.34
CA ASN A 75 -8.58 8.23 14.15
C ASN A 75 -9.11 8.75 15.50
N MET A 76 -9.39 7.84 16.42
CA MET A 76 -9.85 8.21 17.77
C MET A 76 -8.76 8.97 18.54
N LEU A 77 -7.51 8.51 18.51
CA LEU A 77 -6.39 9.19 19.18
C LEU A 77 -6.18 10.59 18.62
N LEU A 78 -6.15 10.76 17.31
CA LEU A 78 -5.96 12.08 16.69
C LEU A 78 -7.10 13.04 17.04
N ASN A 79 -8.36 12.56 17.13
CA ASN A 79 -9.47 13.38 17.58
C ASN A 79 -9.43 13.71 19.09
N MET A 80 -8.86 12.80 19.90
CA MET A 80 -8.80 12.96 21.37
C MET A 80 -7.68 13.94 21.80
N PHE A 81 -6.52 13.87 21.15
CA PHE A 81 -5.36 14.70 21.51
C PHE A 81 -5.25 16.00 20.70
N PHE A 82 -5.85 16.03 19.51
CA PHE A 82 -5.79 17.20 18.62
C PHE A 82 -7.22 17.63 18.22
N SER A 83 -7.38 18.09 16.99
CA SER A 83 -8.65 18.58 16.49
C SER A 83 -9.17 17.73 15.32
N PRO A 84 -10.46 17.82 14.98
CA PRO A 84 -11.01 17.22 13.78
C PRO A 84 -10.29 17.65 12.48
N ILE A 85 -9.65 18.83 12.47
CA ILE A 85 -8.87 19.35 11.34
C ILE A 85 -7.65 18.44 11.08
N VAL A 86 -6.93 18.01 12.14
CA VAL A 86 -5.80 17.08 12.03
C VAL A 86 -6.25 15.72 11.50
N ASN A 87 -7.43 15.26 11.93
CA ASN A 87 -7.99 14.01 11.40
C ASN A 87 -8.44 14.14 9.94
N ALA A 88 -8.93 15.31 9.51
CA ALA A 88 -9.21 15.61 8.11
C ALA A 88 -7.91 15.58 7.27
N ALA A 89 -6.81 16.17 7.77
CA ALA A 89 -5.48 16.08 7.14
C ALA A 89 -5.04 14.63 6.95
N ARG A 90 -5.28 13.77 7.96
CA ARG A 90 -5.03 12.32 7.84
C ARG A 90 -5.88 11.68 6.74
N GLY A 91 -7.18 12.01 6.69
CA GLY A 91 -8.07 11.49 5.65
C GLY A 91 -7.58 11.82 4.24
N ILE A 92 -7.13 13.04 4.02
CA ILE A 92 -6.54 13.49 2.76
C ILE A 92 -5.25 12.71 2.47
N SER A 93 -4.36 12.55 3.45
CA SER A 93 -3.11 11.80 3.26
C SER A 93 -3.36 10.34 2.87
N VAL A 94 -4.36 9.69 3.47
CA VAL A 94 -4.77 8.32 3.11
C VAL A 94 -5.32 8.24 1.69
N GLN A 95 -6.10 9.24 1.24
CA GLN A 95 -6.62 9.26 -0.14
C GLN A 95 -5.47 9.37 -1.16
N VAL A 96 -4.53 10.30 -0.94
CA VAL A 96 -3.38 10.48 -1.84
C VAL A 96 -2.53 9.21 -1.89
N THR A 97 -2.15 8.66 -0.74
CA THR A 97 -1.31 7.46 -0.70
C THR A 97 -2.01 6.23 -1.27
N SER A 98 -3.31 6.07 -1.06
CA SER A 98 -4.10 4.98 -1.67
C SER A 98 -4.13 5.09 -3.19
N ALA A 99 -4.29 6.30 -3.74
CA ALA A 99 -4.24 6.53 -5.18
C ALA A 99 -2.86 6.17 -5.75
N LEU A 100 -1.78 6.55 -5.08
CA LEU A 100 -0.42 6.21 -5.49
C LEU A 100 -0.17 4.69 -5.43
N GLN A 101 -0.60 4.02 -4.37
CA GLN A 101 -0.45 2.58 -4.20
C GLN A 101 -1.25 1.75 -5.21
N GLN A 102 -2.34 2.29 -5.77
CA GLN A 102 -3.18 1.57 -6.74
C GLN A 102 -2.37 1.09 -7.95
N PHE A 103 -1.38 1.85 -8.39
CA PHE A 103 -0.51 1.48 -9.51
C PHE A 103 0.34 0.24 -9.18
N SER A 104 0.94 0.22 -7.99
CA SER A 104 1.69 -0.95 -7.53
C SER A 104 0.78 -2.17 -7.32
N THR A 105 -0.42 -1.97 -6.79
CA THR A 105 -1.41 -3.04 -6.61
C THR A 105 -1.81 -3.68 -7.93
N ASN A 106 -2.00 -2.89 -8.98
CA ASN A 106 -2.33 -3.40 -10.33
C ASN A 106 -1.20 -4.27 -10.89
N LEU A 107 0.06 -3.86 -10.71
CA LEU A 107 1.21 -4.68 -11.09
C LEU A 107 1.21 -6.00 -10.28
N GLN A 108 1.05 -5.94 -8.99
CA GLN A 108 1.05 -7.12 -8.12
C GLN A 108 -0.09 -8.09 -8.46
N THR A 109 -1.26 -7.59 -8.83
CA THR A 109 -2.40 -8.42 -9.24
C THR A 109 -2.08 -9.28 -10.46
N SER A 110 -1.28 -8.77 -11.41
CA SER A 110 -0.87 -9.52 -12.61
C SER A 110 0.24 -10.55 -12.32
N VAL A 111 1.11 -10.30 -11.35
CA VAL A 111 2.25 -11.19 -11.01
C VAL A 111 1.85 -12.26 -9.98
N THR A 112 0.92 -11.98 -9.08
CA THR A 112 0.47 -12.90 -8.01
C THR A 112 0.13 -14.31 -8.50
N PRO A 113 -0.66 -14.51 -9.59
CA PRO A 113 -0.96 -15.86 -10.08
C PRO A 113 0.29 -16.62 -10.57
N GLN A 114 1.26 -15.88 -11.12
CA GLN A 114 2.50 -16.49 -11.62
C GLN A 114 3.39 -16.98 -10.47
N ILE A 115 3.51 -16.21 -9.38
CA ILE A 115 4.24 -16.62 -8.17
C ILE A 115 3.60 -17.89 -7.59
N THR A 116 2.29 -17.92 -7.44
CA THR A 116 1.55 -19.06 -6.89
C THR A 116 1.67 -20.30 -7.80
N LYS A 117 1.58 -20.11 -9.12
CA LYS A 117 1.74 -21.19 -10.09
C LYS A 117 3.17 -21.77 -10.08
N SER A 118 4.20 -20.92 -10.02
CA SER A 118 5.59 -21.38 -9.95
C SER A 118 5.84 -22.21 -8.68
N TYR A 119 5.28 -21.79 -7.54
CA TYR A 119 5.34 -22.59 -6.31
C TYR A 119 4.66 -23.96 -6.48
N ALA A 120 3.44 -24.00 -7.04
CA ALA A 120 2.70 -25.25 -7.26
C ALA A 120 3.41 -26.21 -8.22
N MET A 121 4.23 -25.69 -9.14
CA MET A 121 5.06 -26.46 -10.08
C MET A 121 6.41 -26.86 -9.50
N ASN A 122 6.72 -26.55 -8.23
CA ASN A 122 8.02 -26.68 -7.57
C ASN A 122 9.18 -25.93 -8.26
N ASP A 123 8.86 -24.92 -9.08
CA ASP A 123 9.83 -24.03 -9.70
C ASP A 123 10.14 -22.85 -8.74
N TYR A 124 10.90 -23.17 -7.70
CA TYR A 124 11.25 -22.20 -6.66
C TYR A 124 12.16 -21.08 -7.17
N GLU A 125 13.05 -21.37 -8.12
CA GLU A 125 13.92 -20.35 -8.70
C GLU A 125 13.12 -19.26 -9.41
N ARG A 126 12.18 -19.67 -10.25
CA ARG A 126 11.28 -18.74 -10.94
C ARG A 126 10.39 -17.98 -9.96
N MET A 127 9.89 -18.64 -8.92
CA MET A 127 9.10 -17.99 -7.88
C MET A 127 9.90 -16.87 -7.19
N LEU A 128 11.13 -17.16 -6.75
CA LEU A 128 12.02 -16.20 -6.09
C LEU A 128 12.41 -15.05 -7.03
N PHE A 129 12.70 -15.35 -8.29
CA PHE A 129 12.94 -14.36 -9.33
C PHE A 129 11.75 -13.41 -9.49
N LEU A 130 10.52 -13.95 -9.56
CA LEU A 130 9.30 -13.13 -9.66
C LEU A 130 9.09 -12.26 -8.41
N ILE A 131 9.34 -12.77 -7.20
CA ILE A 131 9.22 -12.00 -5.95
C ILE A 131 10.20 -10.82 -5.95
N ILE A 132 11.47 -11.05 -6.26
CA ILE A 132 12.50 -10.00 -6.25
C ILE A 132 12.20 -8.94 -7.31
N ASN A 133 11.92 -9.37 -8.54
CA ASN A 133 11.69 -8.43 -9.63
C ASN A 133 10.37 -7.66 -9.47
N SER A 134 9.29 -8.30 -9.03
CA SER A 134 8.04 -7.57 -8.77
C SER A 134 8.18 -6.54 -7.65
N SER A 135 8.98 -6.81 -6.61
CA SER A 135 9.34 -5.82 -5.60
C SER A 135 10.09 -4.64 -6.22
N ARG A 136 11.10 -4.92 -7.03
CA ARG A 136 11.90 -3.90 -7.73
C ARG A 136 11.07 -3.03 -8.68
N PHE A 137 10.27 -3.66 -9.53
CA PHE A 137 9.41 -2.95 -10.48
C PHE A 137 8.32 -2.12 -9.78
N SER A 138 7.78 -2.60 -8.66
CA SER A 138 6.83 -1.82 -7.87
C SER A 138 7.45 -0.54 -7.32
N ILE A 139 8.71 -0.58 -6.87
CA ILE A 139 9.43 0.61 -6.42
C ILE A 139 9.60 1.60 -7.57
N TYR A 140 10.05 1.15 -8.75
CA TYR A 140 10.23 2.03 -9.89
C TYR A 140 8.92 2.67 -10.34
N LEU A 141 7.85 1.88 -10.44
CA LEU A 141 6.54 2.36 -10.85
C LEU A 141 5.97 3.38 -9.85
N LEU A 142 6.09 3.07 -8.56
CA LEU A 142 5.67 4.00 -7.51
C LEU A 142 6.50 5.28 -7.55
N PHE A 143 7.81 5.17 -7.72
CA PHE A 143 8.72 6.30 -7.76
C PHE A 143 8.43 7.26 -8.92
N ILE A 144 8.20 6.76 -10.14
CA ILE A 144 7.86 7.58 -11.31
C ILE A 144 6.66 8.48 -11.02
N ILE A 145 5.68 7.96 -10.27
CA ILE A 145 4.45 8.71 -9.96
C ILE A 145 4.66 9.61 -8.74
N VAL A 146 5.36 9.11 -7.73
CA VAL A 146 5.58 9.83 -6.46
C VAL A 146 6.50 11.03 -6.64
N LEU A 147 7.54 10.93 -7.46
CA LEU A 147 8.53 12.00 -7.61
C LEU A 147 7.89 13.34 -7.98
N PRO A 148 7.11 13.46 -9.07
CA PRO A 148 6.47 14.73 -9.43
C PRO A 148 5.46 15.20 -8.37
N VAL A 149 4.70 14.26 -7.77
CA VAL A 149 3.75 14.58 -6.70
C VAL A 149 4.47 15.13 -5.48
N TYR A 150 5.59 14.53 -5.07
CA TYR A 150 6.37 14.97 -3.91
C TYR A 150 7.00 16.35 -4.10
N MET A 151 7.48 16.63 -5.32
CA MET A 151 8.12 17.92 -5.64
C MET A 151 7.14 19.09 -5.70
N ARG A 152 5.90 18.83 -6.12
CA ARG A 152 4.84 19.86 -6.27
C ARG A 152 3.64 19.59 -5.36
N LEU A 153 3.89 18.97 -4.20
CA LEU A 153 2.83 18.53 -3.30
C LEU A 153 1.94 19.70 -2.86
N GLU A 154 2.52 20.82 -2.50
CA GLU A 154 1.78 22.00 -2.01
C GLU A 154 0.95 22.64 -3.12
N ASP A 155 1.49 22.73 -4.33
CA ASP A 155 0.77 23.24 -5.50
C ASP A 155 -0.43 22.33 -5.85
N ILE A 156 -0.22 21.01 -5.82
CA ILE A 156 -1.29 20.01 -6.08
C ILE A 156 -2.38 20.11 -5.01
N LEU A 157 -2.01 20.22 -3.74
CA LEU A 157 -2.97 20.33 -2.64
C LEU A 157 -3.77 21.63 -2.71
N SER A 158 -3.13 22.76 -3.04
CA SER A 158 -3.81 24.05 -3.16
C SER A 158 -4.74 24.11 -4.38
N LEU A 159 -4.45 23.35 -5.45
CA LEU A 159 -5.34 23.22 -6.61
C LEU A 159 -6.56 22.33 -6.31
N TRP A 160 -6.38 21.30 -5.49
CA TRP A 160 -7.43 20.33 -5.19
C TRP A 160 -8.34 20.74 -4.05
N LEU A 161 -7.77 21.39 -3.02
CA LEU A 161 -8.47 21.76 -1.80
C LEU A 161 -8.65 23.28 -1.74
N VAL A 162 -9.83 23.71 -1.34
CA VAL A 162 -10.11 25.16 -1.09
C VAL A 162 -9.25 25.68 0.05
N GLU A 163 -9.07 24.85 1.09
CA GLU A 163 -8.24 25.13 2.24
C GLU A 163 -7.47 23.86 2.61
N VAL A 164 -6.14 23.96 2.69
CA VAL A 164 -5.26 22.83 3.02
C VAL A 164 -5.11 22.75 4.54
N PRO A 165 -5.62 21.69 5.18
CA PRO A 165 -5.49 21.53 6.63
C PRO A 165 -4.03 21.47 7.06
N GLU A 166 -3.74 21.98 8.24
CA GLU A 166 -2.41 21.89 8.86
C GLU A 166 -1.94 20.43 8.94
N TYR A 167 -0.65 20.20 8.82
CA TYR A 167 0.02 18.89 8.78
C TYR A 167 -0.25 18.01 7.54
N THR A 168 -1.16 18.35 6.63
CA THR A 168 -1.49 17.51 5.45
C THR A 168 -0.26 17.14 4.64
N SER A 169 0.57 18.13 4.27
CA SER A 169 1.80 17.90 3.49
C SER A 169 2.79 17.02 4.24
N SER A 170 2.95 17.23 5.54
CA SER A 170 3.85 16.42 6.37
C SER A 170 3.38 14.97 6.48
N PHE A 171 2.07 14.74 6.65
CA PHE A 171 1.50 13.40 6.68
C PHE A 171 1.68 12.67 5.37
N ILE A 172 1.42 13.32 4.23
CA ILE A 172 1.62 12.73 2.91
C ILE A 172 3.08 12.36 2.69
N ARG A 173 4.02 13.24 3.02
CA ARG A 173 5.47 12.96 2.86
C ARG A 173 5.92 11.73 3.65
N ILE A 174 5.42 11.56 4.88
CA ILE A 174 5.76 10.40 5.73
C ILE A 174 5.07 9.13 5.21
N THR A 175 3.78 9.20 4.87
CA THR A 175 3.03 8.04 4.40
C THR A 175 3.49 7.53 3.04
N ILE A 176 4.06 8.37 2.19
CA ILE A 176 4.75 7.95 0.95
C ILE A 176 5.90 6.98 1.26
N ILE A 177 6.68 7.21 2.31
CA ILE A 177 7.75 6.28 2.72
C ILE A 177 7.16 4.92 3.10
N GLY A 178 6.06 4.91 3.86
CA GLY A 178 5.31 3.68 4.17
C GLY A 178 4.81 2.96 2.91
N SER A 179 4.39 3.70 1.88
CA SER A 179 3.96 3.13 0.61
C SER A 179 5.06 2.32 -0.10
N PHE A 180 6.30 2.78 -0.07
CA PHE A 180 7.44 2.02 -0.59
C PHE A 180 7.68 0.73 0.19
N LEU A 181 7.55 0.77 1.52
CA LEU A 181 7.67 -0.44 2.36
C LEU A 181 6.56 -1.45 2.05
N THR A 182 5.33 -0.99 1.88
CA THR A 182 4.19 -1.83 1.51
C THR A 182 4.39 -2.51 0.15
N CYS A 183 4.93 -1.78 -0.84
CA CYS A 183 5.25 -2.34 -2.17
C CYS A 183 6.26 -3.49 -2.09
N LEU A 184 7.24 -3.42 -1.19
CA LEU A 184 8.21 -4.48 -0.92
C LEU A 184 7.58 -5.68 -0.20
N GLN A 185 6.66 -5.42 0.71
CA GLN A 185 6.01 -6.46 1.53
C GLN A 185 5.03 -7.33 0.73
N THR A 186 4.37 -6.77 -0.27
CA THR A 186 3.29 -7.46 -1.01
C THR A 186 3.76 -8.73 -1.71
N PRO A 187 4.84 -8.74 -2.53
CA PRO A 187 5.34 -9.98 -3.17
C PRO A 187 5.81 -11.04 -2.17
N LEU A 188 6.45 -10.62 -1.06
CA LEU A 188 6.85 -11.51 0.02
C LEU A 188 5.64 -12.21 0.65
N THR A 189 4.57 -11.44 0.88
CA THR A 189 3.30 -11.97 1.41
C THR A 189 2.69 -13.00 0.47
N VAL A 190 2.72 -12.76 -0.84
CA VAL A 190 2.24 -13.72 -1.85
C VAL A 190 3.07 -15.00 -1.82
N GLY A 191 4.41 -14.90 -1.75
CA GLY A 191 5.30 -16.05 -1.62
C GLY A 191 5.00 -16.89 -0.37
N LEU A 192 4.82 -16.24 0.78
CA LEU A 192 4.45 -16.93 2.03
C LEU A 192 3.07 -17.60 1.95
N ARG A 193 2.07 -16.94 1.34
CA ARG A 193 0.73 -17.50 1.15
C ARG A 193 0.75 -18.70 0.21
N SER A 194 1.58 -18.70 -0.82
CA SER A 194 1.69 -19.79 -1.77
C SER A 194 2.17 -21.09 -1.11
N GLN A 195 2.98 -21.00 -0.06
CA GLN A 195 3.44 -22.15 0.73
C GLN A 195 2.35 -22.73 1.66
N GLY A 196 1.32 -21.96 1.99
CA GLY A 196 0.20 -22.42 2.84
C GLY A 196 0.46 -22.36 4.35
N ASN A 197 1.73 -22.30 4.82
CA ASN A 197 2.06 -22.19 6.25
C ASN A 197 2.21 -20.74 6.69
N ILE A 198 1.10 -20.03 6.73
CA ILE A 198 1.05 -18.58 6.97
C ILE A 198 1.00 -18.20 8.46
N GLY A 199 0.82 -19.15 9.37
CA GLY A 199 0.52 -18.88 10.78
C GLY A 199 1.60 -18.02 11.47
N LYS A 200 2.83 -18.49 11.54
CA LYS A 200 3.91 -17.79 12.25
C LYS A 200 4.26 -16.41 11.67
N PRO A 201 4.45 -16.25 10.33
CA PRO A 201 4.75 -14.94 9.77
C PRO A 201 3.67 -13.90 10.05
N PHE A 202 2.40 -14.28 9.88
CA PHE A 202 1.27 -13.36 10.09
C PHE A 202 1.02 -13.08 11.57
N PHE A 203 1.30 -14.04 12.46
CA PHE A 203 1.21 -13.84 13.90
C PHE A 203 2.19 -12.74 14.37
N TRP A 204 3.47 -12.84 14.02
CA TRP A 204 4.46 -11.86 14.44
C TRP A 204 4.27 -10.50 13.79
N SER A 205 3.88 -10.47 12.50
CA SER A 205 3.52 -9.22 11.83
C SER A 205 2.31 -8.55 12.49
N GLY A 206 1.27 -9.33 12.81
CA GLY A 206 0.07 -8.83 13.47
C GLY A 206 0.35 -8.29 14.88
N ILE A 207 1.20 -8.98 15.67
CA ILE A 207 1.64 -8.47 16.97
C ILE A 207 2.38 -7.14 16.81
N ALA A 208 3.34 -7.05 15.87
CA ALA A 208 4.06 -5.80 15.63
C ALA A 208 3.10 -4.65 15.29
N GLU A 209 2.12 -4.90 14.44
CA GLU A 209 1.10 -3.91 14.09
C GLU A 209 0.22 -3.51 15.27
N LEU A 210 -0.13 -4.42 16.18
CA LEU A 210 -0.93 -4.11 17.38
C LEU A 210 -0.22 -3.15 18.33
N PHE A 211 1.12 -3.14 18.34
CA PHE A 211 1.90 -2.20 19.16
C PHE A 211 1.87 -0.76 18.65
N VAL A 212 1.42 -0.50 17.42
CA VAL A 212 1.34 0.87 16.86
C VAL A 212 0.52 1.78 17.76
N VAL A 213 -0.69 1.37 18.13
CA VAL A 213 -1.62 2.19 18.93
C VAL A 213 -1.06 2.50 20.34
N PRO A 214 -0.62 1.52 21.13
CA PRO A 214 -0.02 1.80 22.43
C PRO A 214 1.20 2.73 22.35
N ILE A 215 2.07 2.53 21.37
CA ILE A 215 3.26 3.39 21.19
C ILE A 215 2.82 4.80 20.80
N CYS A 216 1.90 4.96 19.85
CA CYS A 216 1.35 6.27 19.50
C CYS A 216 0.73 6.96 20.72
N TYR A 217 -0.08 6.25 21.51
CA TYR A 217 -0.69 6.80 22.71
C TYR A 217 0.35 7.33 23.71
N LEU A 218 1.42 6.57 23.95
CA LEU A 218 2.51 7.00 24.83
C LEU A 218 3.18 8.29 24.31
N PHE A 219 3.53 8.36 23.02
CA PHE A 219 4.14 9.57 22.46
C PHE A 219 3.20 10.78 22.56
N LEU A 220 1.89 10.58 22.32
CA LEU A 220 0.92 11.66 22.41
C LEU A 220 0.70 12.14 23.86
N LEU A 221 0.82 11.26 24.86
CA LEU A 221 0.83 11.64 26.28
C LEU A 221 2.03 12.55 26.65
N PHE A 222 3.15 12.38 25.95
CA PHE A 222 4.33 13.26 26.11
C PHE A 222 4.28 14.51 25.22
N GLU A 223 3.11 14.88 24.72
CA GLU A 223 2.86 16.10 23.92
C GLU A 223 3.65 16.17 22.59
N TYR A 224 4.04 15.01 22.03
CA TYR A 224 4.65 14.98 20.70
C TYR A 224 3.64 15.37 19.62
N SER A 225 4.16 15.91 18.51
CA SER A 225 3.34 16.35 17.37
C SER A 225 2.55 15.21 16.72
N PRO A 226 1.43 15.49 16.02
CA PRO A 226 0.62 14.46 15.37
C PRO A 226 1.38 13.70 14.26
N THR A 227 2.46 14.26 13.71
CA THR A 227 3.35 13.60 12.74
C THR A 227 4.01 12.36 13.30
N THR A 228 4.23 12.30 14.61
CA THR A 228 4.84 11.14 15.30
C THR A 228 4.04 9.87 15.10
N VAL A 229 2.72 9.96 15.00
CA VAL A 229 1.84 8.81 14.72
C VAL A 229 2.20 8.12 13.39
N PHE A 230 2.46 8.91 12.36
CA PHE A 230 2.84 8.40 11.04
C PHE A 230 4.27 7.86 11.02
N ILE A 231 5.18 8.48 11.77
CA ILE A 231 6.56 7.98 11.93
C ILE A 231 6.53 6.60 12.60
N VAL A 232 5.76 6.44 13.68
CA VAL A 232 5.60 5.14 14.37
C VAL A 232 5.05 4.08 13.41
N GLN A 233 4.05 4.41 12.59
CA GLN A 233 3.52 3.50 11.59
C GLN A 233 4.60 3.05 10.61
N VAL A 234 5.39 3.96 10.04
CA VAL A 234 6.48 3.66 9.10
C VAL A 234 7.55 2.77 9.75
N VAL A 235 7.91 3.05 11.02
CA VAL A 235 8.88 2.23 11.76
C VAL A 235 8.36 0.81 11.98
N VAL A 236 7.08 0.66 12.33
CA VAL A 236 6.47 -0.66 12.49
C VAL A 236 6.34 -1.39 11.14
N GLU A 237 6.00 -0.69 10.05
CA GLU A 237 6.00 -1.29 8.72
C GLU A 237 7.39 -1.79 8.29
N LEU A 238 8.46 -1.05 8.65
CA LEU A 238 9.83 -1.51 8.45
C LEU A 238 10.11 -2.79 9.25
N LEU A 239 9.68 -2.86 10.51
CA LEU A 239 9.79 -4.06 11.33
C LEU A 239 9.04 -5.25 10.71
N VAL A 240 7.82 -5.03 10.23
CA VAL A 240 7.03 -6.04 9.54
C VAL A 240 7.72 -6.52 8.26
N LEU A 241 8.36 -5.63 7.49
CA LEU A 241 9.16 -6.00 6.32
C LEU A 241 10.31 -6.94 6.73
N VAL A 242 11.05 -6.62 7.79
CA VAL A 242 12.15 -7.46 8.31
C VAL A 242 11.63 -8.84 8.71
N ILE A 243 10.50 -8.91 9.43
CA ILE A 243 9.85 -10.16 9.81
C ILE A 243 9.50 -10.99 8.56
N ARG A 244 8.89 -10.38 7.55
CA ARG A 244 8.52 -11.08 6.31
C ARG A 244 9.71 -11.58 5.53
N VAL A 245 10.77 -10.79 5.39
CA VAL A 245 12.03 -11.21 4.73
C VAL A 245 12.65 -12.39 5.48
N TYR A 246 12.70 -12.35 6.81
CA TYR A 246 13.22 -13.42 7.65
C TYR A 246 12.43 -14.74 7.45
N TYR A 247 11.09 -14.67 7.47
CA TYR A 247 10.28 -15.86 7.25
C TYR A 247 10.31 -16.35 5.80
N CYS A 248 10.46 -15.48 4.82
CA CYS A 248 10.69 -15.89 3.43
C CYS A 248 12.02 -16.63 3.28
N ASN A 249 13.06 -16.23 4.00
CA ASN A 249 14.33 -16.95 4.02
C ASN A 249 14.16 -18.38 4.56
N ILE A 250 13.48 -18.54 5.70
CA ILE A 250 13.30 -19.87 6.34
C ILE A 250 12.35 -20.76 5.55
N LEU A 251 11.25 -20.23 5.04
CA LEU A 251 10.14 -21.03 4.51
C LEU A 251 10.22 -21.28 3.02
N ILE A 252 10.75 -20.34 2.24
CA ILE A 252 10.81 -20.44 0.77
C ILE A 252 12.24 -20.32 0.23
N GLY A 253 13.26 -20.26 1.11
CA GLY A 253 14.65 -20.24 0.70
C GLY A 253 15.11 -18.91 0.06
N LEU A 254 14.42 -17.79 0.33
CA LEU A 254 14.81 -16.48 -0.19
C LEU A 254 16.15 -16.05 0.43
N SER A 255 17.17 -15.81 -0.39
CA SER A 255 18.44 -15.24 0.10
C SER A 255 18.24 -13.79 0.53
N ILE A 256 18.41 -13.50 1.84
CA ILE A 256 18.27 -12.14 2.40
C ILE A 256 19.19 -11.16 1.68
N SER A 257 20.46 -11.54 1.48
CA SER A 257 21.44 -10.69 0.80
C SER A 257 21.02 -10.35 -0.63
N LYS A 258 20.58 -11.36 -1.40
CA LYS A 258 20.09 -11.13 -2.78
C LYS A 258 18.85 -10.22 -2.79
N TYR A 259 17.92 -10.43 -1.86
CA TYR A 259 16.72 -9.60 -1.77
C TYR A 259 17.06 -8.16 -1.40
N VAL A 260 17.86 -7.94 -0.35
CA VAL A 260 18.27 -6.61 0.10
C VAL A 260 19.02 -5.88 -1.01
N TRP A 261 19.94 -6.55 -1.71
CA TRP A 261 20.70 -5.92 -2.77
C TRP A 261 19.84 -5.58 -3.99
N ASN A 262 19.07 -6.53 -4.51
CA ASN A 262 18.33 -6.37 -5.77
C ASN A 262 16.98 -5.66 -5.62
N ALA A 263 16.29 -5.82 -4.49
CA ALA A 263 14.97 -5.24 -4.27
C ALA A 263 14.98 -3.97 -3.41
N LEU A 264 16.07 -3.70 -2.66
CA LEU A 264 16.20 -2.50 -1.83
C LEU A 264 17.34 -1.62 -2.33
N VAL A 265 18.60 -2.05 -2.16
CA VAL A 265 19.76 -1.17 -2.38
C VAL A 265 19.81 -0.65 -3.80
N TYR A 266 19.73 -1.54 -4.78
CA TYR A 266 19.82 -1.17 -6.20
C TYR A 266 18.67 -0.23 -6.64
N PRO A 267 17.38 -0.53 -6.41
CA PRO A 267 16.31 0.39 -6.79
C PRO A 267 16.39 1.74 -6.08
N PHE A 268 16.69 1.76 -4.78
CA PHE A 268 16.79 3.03 -4.05
C PHE A 268 18.01 3.85 -4.48
N SER A 269 19.14 3.24 -4.84
CA SER A 269 20.27 3.98 -5.39
C SER A 269 19.92 4.68 -6.72
N VAL A 270 19.22 3.98 -7.61
CA VAL A 270 18.71 4.54 -8.88
C VAL A 270 17.74 5.69 -8.60
N VAL A 271 16.80 5.50 -7.67
CA VAL A 271 15.85 6.54 -7.23
C VAL A 271 16.56 7.79 -6.71
N ILE A 272 17.59 7.64 -5.87
CA ILE A 272 18.37 8.75 -5.31
C ILE A 272 19.11 9.51 -6.42
N VAL A 273 19.74 8.79 -7.34
CA VAL A 273 20.47 9.42 -8.47
C VAL A 273 19.50 10.23 -9.35
N ILE A 274 18.37 9.63 -9.73
CA ILE A 274 17.36 10.30 -10.57
C ILE A 274 16.76 11.51 -9.85
N SER A 275 16.45 11.39 -8.55
CA SER A 275 15.97 12.52 -7.74
C SER A 275 16.98 13.66 -7.69
N GLY A 276 18.27 13.34 -7.51
CA GLY A 276 19.35 14.32 -7.48
C GLY A 276 19.51 15.04 -8.82
N VAL A 277 19.52 14.30 -9.93
CA VAL A 277 19.57 14.88 -11.28
C VAL A 277 18.34 15.74 -11.56
N SER A 278 17.15 15.28 -11.22
CA SER A 278 15.91 16.04 -11.40
C SER A 278 15.94 17.33 -10.58
N PHE A 279 16.41 17.30 -9.34
CA PHE A 279 16.54 18.48 -8.50
C PHE A 279 17.53 19.50 -9.09
N LEU A 280 18.71 19.06 -9.56
CA LEU A 280 19.72 19.93 -10.17
C LEU A 280 19.26 20.55 -11.48
N THR A 281 18.57 19.80 -12.33
CA THR A 281 18.03 20.34 -13.59
C THR A 281 16.96 21.39 -13.33
N LEU A 282 16.15 21.19 -12.31
CA LEU A 282 15.05 22.08 -11.97
C LEU A 282 15.48 23.35 -11.26
N SER A 283 16.54 23.28 -10.44
CA SER A 283 17.12 24.48 -9.82
C SER A 283 17.73 25.46 -10.84
N ASN A 284 18.07 24.96 -12.04
CA ASN A 284 18.67 25.75 -13.12
C ASN A 284 17.66 26.27 -14.18
N ILE A 285 16.41 25.84 -14.13
CA ILE A 285 15.37 26.26 -15.07
C ILE A 285 14.38 27.15 -14.32
N SER A 286 14.35 28.45 -14.66
CA SER A 286 13.31 29.36 -14.18
C SER A 286 11.98 29.01 -14.87
N VAL A 287 11.15 28.23 -14.19
CA VAL A 287 9.87 27.73 -14.72
C VAL A 287 8.80 28.78 -14.47
N SER A 288 8.53 29.62 -15.47
CA SER A 288 7.29 30.34 -15.60
C SER A 288 6.29 29.49 -16.41
N ASP A 289 5.13 29.23 -15.86
CA ASP A 289 3.86 28.83 -16.52
C ASP A 289 3.64 27.43 -17.13
N THR A 290 4.39 26.38 -16.82
CA THR A 290 4.15 25.06 -17.45
C THR A 290 4.01 23.89 -16.49
N GLY A 291 3.15 23.97 -15.48
CA GLY A 291 2.99 22.94 -14.45
C GLY A 291 2.74 21.51 -15.00
N PHE A 292 1.92 21.36 -16.05
CA PHE A 292 1.62 20.06 -16.65
C PHE A 292 2.79 19.50 -17.49
N TRP A 293 3.41 20.33 -18.32
CA TRP A 293 4.55 19.92 -19.14
C TRP A 293 5.79 19.58 -18.29
N TYR A 294 5.91 20.23 -17.14
CA TYR A 294 6.92 19.93 -16.15
C TYR A 294 6.76 18.52 -15.54
N LEU A 295 5.55 18.14 -15.14
CA LEU A 295 5.25 16.81 -14.65
C LEU A 295 5.55 15.73 -15.70
N LEU A 296 5.25 16.00 -16.98
CA LEU A 296 5.55 15.13 -18.11
C LEU A 296 7.05 14.99 -18.38
N THR A 297 7.82 16.07 -18.30
CA THR A 297 9.28 16.02 -18.51
C THR A 297 10.01 15.30 -17.38
N VAL A 298 9.64 15.53 -16.12
CA VAL A 298 10.19 14.79 -14.97
C VAL A 298 9.88 13.30 -15.07
N SER A 299 8.63 12.95 -15.42
CA SER A 299 8.23 11.55 -15.62
C SER A 299 8.96 10.89 -16.78
N SER A 300 9.16 11.60 -17.91
CA SER A 300 9.86 11.08 -19.09
C SER A 300 11.38 10.90 -18.85
N VAL A 301 12.01 11.82 -18.14
CA VAL A 301 13.43 11.71 -17.75
C VAL A 301 13.62 10.52 -16.80
N SER A 302 12.73 10.36 -15.83
CA SER A 302 12.75 9.21 -14.92
C SER A 302 12.59 7.88 -15.67
N TYR A 303 11.69 7.84 -16.66
CA TYR A 303 11.46 6.65 -17.48
C TYR A 303 12.66 6.29 -18.37
N THR A 304 13.27 7.27 -19.04
CA THR A 304 14.42 7.03 -19.93
C THR A 304 15.66 6.56 -19.17
N HIS A 305 15.92 7.12 -17.97
CA HIS A 305 17.02 6.66 -17.12
C HIS A 305 16.79 5.26 -16.54
N LEU A 306 15.58 4.93 -16.16
CA LEU A 306 15.23 3.57 -15.69
C LEU A 306 15.43 2.53 -16.80
N ARG A 307 15.01 2.84 -18.02
CA ARG A 307 15.19 1.95 -19.18
C ARG A 307 16.66 1.76 -19.58
N ALA A 308 17.49 2.81 -19.49
CA ALA A 308 18.92 2.71 -19.79
C ALA A 308 19.63 1.74 -18.82
N HIS A 309 19.28 1.77 -17.53
CA HIS A 309 19.85 0.86 -16.53
C HIS A 309 19.34 -0.60 -16.62
N GLU A 310 18.16 -0.84 -17.18
CA GLU A 310 17.66 -2.20 -17.40
C GLU A 310 18.38 -2.90 -18.58
N THR A 311 18.78 -2.14 -19.61
CA THR A 311 19.49 -2.69 -20.78
C THR A 311 20.98 -2.97 -20.49
N GLU A 312 21.55 -2.48 -19.42
CA GLU A 312 22.92 -2.80 -18.97
C GLU A 312 22.99 -4.00 -18.00
N ALA A 313 21.82 -4.50 -17.53
CA ALA A 313 21.74 -5.56 -16.53
C ALA A 313 21.31 -6.93 -17.10
N ASP A 314 21.00 -7.02 -18.40
CA ASP A 314 20.80 -8.25 -19.18
C ASP A 314 22.10 -8.63 -19.92
#